data_e39b2e68bbefdb5b06b083cfe117bcf0
#
_entry.id   e39b2e68bbefdb5b06b083cfe117bcf0
#
_cell.length_a   1.000
_cell.length_b   1.000
_cell.length_c   1.000
_cell.angle_alpha   90.00
_cell.angle_beta   90.00
_cell.angle_gamma   90.00
#
_symmetry.space_group_name_H-M   'P 1'
#
loop_
_entity.id
_entity.type
_entity.pdbx_description
1 polymer ?
#
loop_
_entity_poly.entity_id
_entity_poly.type
_entity_poly.pdbx_seq_one_letter_code
_entity_poly.pdbx_strand_id
1 'polypeptide(L)'
;PIGYFLPHLLGGGNQLILSLTAGHYTVGTLLLFFAIRFVWSMLSYGSGLPGGIFLPILALGSLLGGAMGAVCLQLGLISQEQFPIFIILGMSGYFGAISKAPLTAMILVTEMVGDIRNLMPLGLVTLTAYIIMDLLKGAPVYEAMLEKMLPDSIEDQGDTTLIEIPVSEKIAGRQVHELNLPEGVLITMNVHKGKTQTVNGSTRLYLGDTIYLVLKKTDIGKVKEALL
;
A
#
# COMPACT_ATOMS: atom_id res chain seq x y z
N PRO A 1 12.78 -20.23 -20.91
CA PRO A 1 11.81 -21.14 -21.58
C PRO A 1 10.44 -20.49 -21.77
N ILE A 2 9.81 -19.90 -20.72
CA ILE A 2 8.44 -19.31 -20.77
C ILE A 2 8.35 -18.23 -21.85
N GLY A 3 9.34 -17.36 -21.97
CA GLY A 3 9.36 -16.27 -22.96
C GLY A 3 9.42 -16.73 -24.43
N TYR A 4 9.86 -17.95 -24.66
CA TYR A 4 9.88 -18.53 -26.01
C TYR A 4 8.52 -19.12 -26.40
N PHE A 5 7.85 -19.79 -25.45
CA PHE A 5 6.58 -20.46 -25.71
C PHE A 5 5.35 -19.55 -25.53
N LEU A 6 5.42 -18.60 -24.59
CA LEU A 6 4.30 -17.73 -24.21
C LEU A 6 4.78 -16.28 -24.05
N PRO A 7 5.22 -15.61 -25.14
CA PRO A 7 5.76 -14.25 -25.06
C PRO A 7 4.74 -13.23 -24.52
N HIS A 8 3.44 -13.45 -24.73
CA HIS A 8 2.37 -12.57 -24.26
C HIS A 8 2.20 -12.58 -22.73
N LEU A 9 2.71 -13.60 -22.02
CA LEU A 9 2.67 -13.69 -20.57
C LEU A 9 3.83 -12.93 -19.88
N LEU A 10 4.79 -12.44 -20.64
CA LEU A 10 5.94 -11.69 -20.12
C LEU A 10 5.69 -10.19 -20.01
N GLY A 11 6.59 -9.51 -19.32
CA GLY A 11 6.54 -8.06 -19.11
C GLY A 11 5.38 -7.63 -18.23
N GLY A 12 4.90 -6.40 -18.37
CA GLY A 12 3.81 -5.82 -17.56
C GLY A 12 2.44 -6.47 -17.78
N GLY A 13 2.21 -7.16 -18.92
CA GLY A 13 0.94 -7.82 -19.22
C GLY A 13 0.01 -7.00 -20.13
N ASN A 14 0.43 -5.86 -20.64
CA ASN A 14 -0.41 -5.04 -21.53
C ASN A 14 -0.82 -5.81 -22.80
N GLN A 15 0.12 -6.50 -23.43
CA GLN A 15 -0.19 -7.33 -24.60
C GLN A 15 -1.16 -8.47 -24.28
N LEU A 16 -1.06 -9.04 -23.07
CA LEU A 16 -1.99 -10.06 -22.61
C LEU A 16 -3.41 -9.48 -22.51
N ILE A 17 -3.59 -8.33 -21.84
CA ILE A 17 -4.90 -7.67 -21.70
C ILE A 17 -5.52 -7.42 -23.10
N LEU A 18 -4.74 -6.88 -24.04
CA LEU A 18 -5.21 -6.63 -25.41
C LEU A 18 -5.57 -7.92 -26.16
N SER A 19 -4.80 -8.99 -25.98
CA SER A 19 -5.10 -10.28 -26.63
C SER A 19 -6.37 -10.92 -26.09
N LEU A 20 -6.72 -10.69 -24.82
CA LEU A 20 -7.94 -11.21 -24.21
C LEU A 20 -9.20 -10.60 -24.84
N THR A 21 -9.16 -9.33 -25.24
CA THR A 21 -10.31 -8.66 -25.90
C THR A 21 -10.55 -9.14 -27.31
N ALA A 22 -9.51 -9.62 -28.00
CA ALA A 22 -9.57 -10.05 -29.39
C ALA A 22 -9.73 -11.58 -29.56
N GLY A 23 -9.41 -12.37 -28.53
CA GLY A 23 -9.33 -13.82 -28.60
C GLY A 23 -10.53 -14.53 -27.96
N HIS A 24 -10.83 -15.73 -28.45
CA HIS A 24 -11.79 -16.66 -27.82
C HIS A 24 -11.02 -17.65 -26.96
N TYR A 25 -10.99 -17.40 -25.65
CA TYR A 25 -10.31 -18.27 -24.70
C TYR A 25 -11.32 -19.09 -23.90
N THR A 26 -11.00 -20.35 -23.64
CA THR A 26 -11.79 -21.18 -22.72
C THR A 26 -11.51 -20.79 -21.27
N VAL A 27 -12.45 -21.04 -20.37
CA VAL A 27 -12.28 -20.81 -18.93
C VAL A 27 -11.01 -21.47 -18.40
N GLY A 28 -10.75 -22.73 -18.79
CA GLY A 28 -9.56 -23.46 -18.37
C GLY A 28 -8.25 -22.79 -18.80
N THR A 29 -8.19 -22.26 -20.04
CA THR A 29 -7.02 -21.55 -20.54
C THR A 29 -6.77 -20.26 -19.77
N LEU A 30 -7.82 -19.51 -19.45
CA LEU A 30 -7.72 -18.27 -18.69
C LEU A 30 -7.25 -18.50 -17.24
N LEU A 31 -7.76 -19.54 -16.60
CA LEU A 31 -7.33 -19.93 -15.25
C LEU A 31 -5.88 -20.46 -15.25
N LEU A 32 -5.47 -21.20 -16.29
CA LEU A 32 -4.09 -21.63 -16.45
C LEU A 32 -3.15 -20.43 -16.64
N PHE A 33 -3.52 -19.47 -17.47
CA PHE A 33 -2.74 -18.24 -17.68
C PHE A 33 -2.66 -17.43 -16.39
N PHE A 34 -3.74 -17.37 -15.62
CA PHE A 34 -3.75 -16.74 -14.30
C PHE A 34 -2.73 -17.40 -13.36
N ALA A 35 -2.77 -18.73 -13.25
CA ALA A 35 -1.85 -19.47 -12.37
C ALA A 35 -0.38 -19.26 -12.78
N ILE A 36 -0.07 -19.39 -14.07
CA ILE A 36 1.29 -19.17 -14.59
C ILE A 36 1.74 -17.73 -14.31
N ARG A 37 0.87 -16.75 -14.62
CA ARG A 37 1.18 -15.34 -14.43
C ARG A 37 1.34 -14.97 -12.97
N PHE A 38 0.50 -15.54 -12.09
CA PHE A 38 0.59 -15.33 -10.65
C PHE A 38 1.94 -15.83 -10.10
N VAL A 39 2.29 -17.09 -10.37
CA VAL A 39 3.56 -17.68 -9.95
C VAL A 39 4.75 -16.89 -10.49
N TRP A 40 4.70 -16.50 -11.77
CA TRP A 40 5.76 -15.71 -12.39
C TRP A 40 5.91 -14.33 -11.74
N SER A 41 4.80 -13.67 -11.42
CA SER A 41 4.81 -12.40 -10.70
C SER A 41 5.43 -12.54 -9.31
N MET A 42 5.06 -13.58 -8.55
CA MET A 42 5.65 -13.84 -7.22
C MET A 42 7.17 -14.07 -7.30
N LEU A 43 7.64 -14.87 -8.28
CA LEU A 43 9.06 -15.11 -8.50
C LEU A 43 9.81 -13.83 -8.90
N SER A 44 9.20 -13.00 -9.75
CA SER A 44 9.78 -11.74 -10.21
C SER A 44 9.94 -10.74 -9.07
N TYR A 45 8.92 -10.59 -8.21
CA TYR A 45 9.00 -9.71 -7.05
C TYR A 45 9.93 -10.26 -5.95
N GLY A 46 9.97 -11.57 -5.78
CA GLY A 46 10.88 -12.23 -4.84
C GLY A 46 12.37 -12.09 -5.21
N SER A 47 12.68 -11.72 -6.47
CA SER A 47 14.07 -11.48 -6.91
C SER A 47 14.68 -10.18 -6.38
N GLY A 48 13.88 -9.27 -5.78
CA GLY A 48 14.34 -7.97 -5.27
C GLY A 48 14.68 -6.94 -6.34
N LEU A 49 14.46 -7.25 -7.62
CA LEU A 49 14.66 -6.29 -8.70
C LEU A 49 13.57 -5.21 -8.68
N PRO A 50 13.92 -3.93 -8.86
CA PRO A 50 12.94 -2.87 -8.92
C PRO A 50 12.02 -3.05 -10.12
N GLY A 51 10.71 -3.01 -9.89
CA GLY A 51 9.69 -3.17 -10.93
C GLY A 51 8.35 -2.61 -10.50
N GLY A 52 7.54 -2.17 -11.49
CA GLY A 52 6.17 -1.72 -11.23
C GLY A 52 5.23 -2.91 -10.99
N ILE A 53 4.42 -2.84 -9.95
CA ILE A 53 3.43 -3.88 -9.62
C ILE A 53 2.07 -3.64 -10.29
N PHE A 54 1.83 -2.44 -10.75
CA PHE A 54 0.54 -1.97 -11.23
C PHE A 54 -0.01 -2.80 -12.42
N LEU A 55 0.72 -2.84 -13.54
CA LEU A 55 0.29 -3.59 -14.73
C LEU A 55 0.17 -5.10 -14.49
N PRO A 56 1.09 -5.77 -13.78
CA PRO A 56 0.93 -7.16 -13.39
C PRO A 56 -0.36 -7.46 -12.60
N ILE A 57 -0.75 -6.58 -11.68
CA ILE A 57 -2.00 -6.72 -10.93
C ILE A 57 -3.22 -6.59 -11.86
N LEU A 58 -3.23 -5.60 -12.74
CA LEU A 58 -4.30 -5.44 -13.74
C LEU A 58 -4.39 -6.64 -14.69
N ALA A 59 -3.26 -7.19 -15.13
CA ALA A 59 -3.24 -8.38 -15.99
C ALA A 59 -3.82 -9.62 -15.28
N LEU A 60 -3.55 -9.81 -13.99
CA LEU A 60 -4.18 -10.86 -13.20
C LEU A 60 -5.69 -10.63 -13.06
N GLY A 61 -6.10 -9.39 -12.79
CA GLY A 61 -7.51 -9.01 -12.73
C GLY A 61 -8.24 -9.25 -14.04
N SER A 62 -7.61 -8.92 -15.18
CA SER A 62 -8.18 -9.16 -16.53
C SER A 62 -8.42 -10.63 -16.84
N LEU A 63 -7.53 -11.51 -16.40
CA LEU A 63 -7.67 -12.97 -16.55
C LEU A 63 -8.82 -13.52 -15.70
N LEU A 64 -8.98 -13.07 -14.45
CA LEU A 64 -10.11 -13.47 -13.61
C LEU A 64 -11.43 -12.95 -14.15
N GLY A 65 -11.48 -11.67 -14.55
CA GLY A 65 -12.65 -11.09 -15.18
C GLY A 65 -13.02 -11.80 -16.48
N GLY A 66 -12.03 -12.08 -17.33
CA GLY A 66 -12.22 -12.87 -18.55
C GLY A 66 -12.70 -14.27 -18.29
N ALA A 67 -12.20 -14.97 -17.25
CA ALA A 67 -12.66 -16.29 -16.87
C ALA A 67 -14.14 -16.27 -16.45
N MET A 68 -14.54 -15.29 -15.63
CA MET A 68 -15.94 -15.09 -15.25
C MET A 68 -16.81 -14.77 -16.48
N GLY A 69 -16.36 -13.87 -17.36
CA GLY A 69 -17.04 -13.55 -18.61
C GLY A 69 -17.22 -14.78 -19.50
N ALA A 70 -16.20 -15.65 -19.60
CA ALA A 70 -16.28 -16.89 -20.37
C ALA A 70 -17.29 -17.89 -19.77
N VAL A 71 -17.39 -17.97 -18.44
CA VAL A 71 -18.45 -18.76 -17.76
C VAL A 71 -19.82 -18.20 -18.11
N CYS A 72 -20.01 -16.88 -18.02
CA CYS A 72 -21.29 -16.25 -18.34
C CYS A 72 -21.68 -16.44 -19.81
N LEU A 73 -20.72 -16.42 -20.75
CA LEU A 73 -20.92 -16.74 -22.16
C LEU A 73 -21.37 -18.20 -22.36
N GLN A 74 -20.72 -19.15 -21.69
CA GLN A 74 -21.08 -20.57 -21.79
C GLN A 74 -22.48 -20.86 -21.23
N LEU A 75 -22.91 -20.10 -20.20
CA LEU A 75 -24.24 -20.19 -19.63
C LEU A 75 -25.30 -19.42 -20.45
N GLY A 76 -24.90 -18.73 -21.51
CA GLY A 76 -25.82 -17.93 -22.32
C GLY A 76 -26.36 -16.67 -21.64
N LEU A 77 -25.72 -16.21 -20.56
CA LEU A 77 -26.14 -15.04 -19.79
C LEU A 77 -25.74 -13.71 -20.42
N ILE A 78 -24.71 -13.72 -21.27
CA ILE A 78 -24.17 -12.54 -21.95
C ILE A 78 -23.90 -12.84 -23.42
N SER A 79 -23.81 -11.77 -24.22
CA SER A 79 -23.36 -11.86 -25.61
C SER A 79 -21.84 -11.66 -25.71
N GLN A 80 -21.25 -12.05 -26.86
CA GLN A 80 -19.83 -11.86 -27.14
C GLN A 80 -19.40 -10.38 -27.07
N GLU A 81 -20.29 -9.47 -27.43
CA GLU A 81 -20.03 -8.03 -27.39
C GLU A 81 -19.85 -7.49 -25.96
N GLN A 82 -20.43 -8.17 -24.99
CA GLN A 82 -20.35 -7.79 -23.56
C GLN A 82 -19.12 -8.38 -22.86
N PHE A 83 -18.44 -9.34 -23.48
CA PHE A 83 -17.28 -10.00 -22.90
C PHE A 83 -16.15 -9.05 -22.46
N PRO A 84 -15.76 -8.00 -23.24
CA PRO A 84 -14.70 -7.07 -22.83
C PRO A 84 -15.01 -6.33 -21.50
N ILE A 85 -16.28 -6.12 -21.18
CA ILE A 85 -16.69 -5.46 -19.94
C ILE A 85 -16.22 -6.29 -18.72
N PHE A 86 -16.32 -7.62 -18.78
CA PHE A 86 -15.88 -8.49 -17.70
C PHE A 86 -14.37 -8.41 -17.44
N ILE A 87 -13.59 -8.26 -18.50
CA ILE A 87 -12.13 -8.04 -18.40
C ILE A 87 -11.85 -6.76 -17.61
N ILE A 88 -12.52 -5.66 -17.97
CA ILE A 88 -12.36 -4.35 -17.36
C ILE A 88 -12.83 -4.36 -15.88
N LEU A 89 -13.95 -5.00 -15.60
CA LEU A 89 -14.47 -5.17 -14.23
C LEU A 89 -13.51 -5.98 -13.36
N GLY A 90 -12.93 -7.06 -13.93
CA GLY A 90 -11.93 -7.85 -13.24
C GLY A 90 -10.64 -7.06 -12.94
N MET A 91 -10.17 -6.23 -13.88
CA MET A 91 -9.02 -5.35 -13.67
C MET A 91 -9.25 -4.42 -12.48
N SER A 92 -10.38 -3.71 -12.47
CA SER A 92 -10.70 -2.74 -11.44
C SER A 92 -10.95 -3.39 -10.07
N GLY A 93 -11.76 -4.47 -10.04
CA GLY A 93 -12.08 -5.18 -8.81
C GLY A 93 -10.85 -5.80 -8.15
N TYR A 94 -10.00 -6.46 -8.93
CA TYR A 94 -8.78 -7.10 -8.42
C TYR A 94 -7.76 -6.07 -7.90
N PHE A 95 -7.55 -4.98 -8.66
CA PHE A 95 -6.66 -3.91 -8.22
C PHE A 95 -7.20 -3.20 -6.97
N GLY A 96 -8.49 -2.85 -6.95
CA GLY A 96 -9.11 -2.18 -5.81
C GLY A 96 -9.09 -3.00 -4.52
N ALA A 97 -9.26 -4.33 -4.64
CA ALA A 97 -9.16 -5.25 -3.51
C ALA A 97 -7.74 -5.33 -2.94
N ILE A 98 -6.74 -5.54 -3.79
CA ILE A 98 -5.33 -5.73 -3.38
C ILE A 98 -4.70 -4.44 -2.86
N SER A 99 -4.96 -3.30 -3.54
CA SER A 99 -4.40 -2.00 -3.13
C SER A 99 -5.18 -1.33 -2.00
N LYS A 100 -6.37 -1.81 -1.68
CA LYS A 100 -7.34 -1.15 -0.79
C LYS A 100 -7.65 0.30 -1.20
N ALA A 101 -7.58 0.60 -2.49
CA ALA A 101 -7.80 1.93 -3.06
C ALA A 101 -8.91 1.91 -4.14
N PRO A 102 -10.18 1.74 -3.77
CA PRO A 102 -11.28 1.53 -4.73
C PRO A 102 -11.49 2.71 -5.67
N LEU A 103 -11.40 3.95 -5.19
CA LEU A 103 -11.54 5.14 -6.02
C LEU A 103 -10.44 5.24 -7.08
N THR A 104 -9.19 4.99 -6.66
CA THR A 104 -8.04 4.98 -7.57
C THR A 104 -8.21 3.91 -8.65
N ALA A 105 -8.65 2.70 -8.25
CA ALA A 105 -8.85 1.58 -9.16
C ALA A 105 -9.86 1.91 -10.27
N MET A 106 -11.05 2.41 -9.88
CA MET A 106 -12.10 2.68 -10.87
C MET A 106 -11.75 3.86 -11.79
N ILE A 107 -11.17 4.95 -11.27
CA ILE A 107 -10.79 6.11 -12.08
C ILE A 107 -9.69 5.72 -13.07
N LEU A 108 -8.68 5.02 -12.60
CA LEU A 108 -7.52 4.64 -13.39
C LEU A 108 -7.88 3.65 -14.51
N VAL A 109 -8.71 2.63 -14.22
CA VAL A 109 -9.20 1.71 -15.26
C VAL A 109 -10.12 2.43 -16.24
N THR A 110 -10.97 3.35 -15.78
CA THR A 110 -11.82 4.19 -16.66
C THR A 110 -10.97 5.03 -17.60
N GLU A 111 -9.88 5.64 -17.12
CA GLU A 111 -8.95 6.42 -17.93
C GLU A 111 -8.22 5.55 -18.96
N MET A 112 -7.76 4.36 -18.57
CA MET A 112 -7.10 3.41 -19.48
C MET A 112 -8.02 2.95 -20.62
N VAL A 113 -9.30 2.74 -20.32
CA VAL A 113 -10.31 2.30 -21.31
C VAL A 113 -10.82 3.48 -22.17
N GLY A 114 -10.78 4.70 -21.61
CA GLY A 114 -11.28 5.90 -22.28
C GLY A 114 -12.81 6.00 -22.37
N ASP A 115 -13.56 5.19 -21.59
CA ASP A 115 -15.03 5.19 -21.60
C ASP A 115 -15.61 5.34 -20.19
N ILE A 116 -16.12 6.55 -19.91
CA ILE A 116 -16.71 6.90 -18.61
C ILE A 116 -18.04 6.18 -18.33
N ARG A 117 -18.70 5.63 -19.36
CA ARG A 117 -19.99 4.93 -19.19
C ARG A 117 -19.87 3.70 -18.29
N ASN A 118 -18.67 3.14 -18.21
CA ASN A 118 -18.37 1.97 -17.37
C ASN A 118 -18.08 2.34 -15.90
N LEU A 119 -18.06 3.64 -15.53
CA LEU A 119 -17.67 4.09 -14.20
C LEU A 119 -18.57 3.51 -13.10
N MET A 120 -19.87 3.45 -13.32
CA MET A 120 -20.82 2.92 -12.33
C MET A 120 -20.61 1.41 -12.07
N PRO A 121 -20.61 0.54 -13.07
CA PRO A 121 -20.32 -0.89 -12.84
C PRO A 121 -18.92 -1.13 -12.29
N LEU A 122 -17.91 -0.37 -12.71
CA LEU A 122 -16.56 -0.43 -12.13
C LEU A 122 -16.58 -0.09 -10.64
N GLY A 123 -17.28 0.99 -10.25
CA GLY A 123 -17.42 1.39 -8.86
C GLY A 123 -18.07 0.30 -8.00
N LEU A 124 -19.17 -0.29 -8.47
CA LEU A 124 -19.88 -1.36 -7.76
C LEU A 124 -18.98 -2.58 -7.52
N VAL A 125 -18.31 -3.07 -8.57
CA VAL A 125 -17.45 -4.25 -8.47
C VAL A 125 -16.25 -3.95 -7.58
N THR A 126 -15.62 -2.79 -7.74
CA THR A 126 -14.43 -2.44 -6.97
C THR A 126 -14.73 -2.23 -5.50
N LEU A 127 -15.84 -1.57 -5.16
CA LEU A 127 -16.28 -1.40 -3.77
C LEU A 127 -16.64 -2.75 -3.13
N THR A 128 -17.35 -3.59 -3.86
CA THR A 128 -17.68 -4.94 -3.36
C THR A 128 -16.42 -5.77 -3.09
N ALA A 129 -15.48 -5.76 -4.02
CA ALA A 129 -14.21 -6.48 -3.88
C ALA A 129 -13.37 -5.91 -2.71
N TYR A 130 -13.34 -4.60 -2.53
CA TYR A 130 -12.70 -3.94 -1.39
C TYR A 130 -13.32 -4.38 -0.05
N ILE A 131 -14.66 -4.34 0.07
CA ILE A 131 -15.36 -4.73 1.30
C ILE A 131 -15.08 -6.20 1.64
N ILE A 132 -15.13 -7.09 0.65
CA ILE A 132 -14.82 -8.51 0.86
C ILE A 132 -13.38 -8.69 1.35
N MET A 133 -12.41 -8.00 0.73
CA MET A 133 -11.01 -8.09 1.12
C MET A 133 -10.78 -7.53 2.52
N ASP A 134 -11.50 -6.48 2.89
CA ASP A 134 -11.42 -5.88 4.23
C ASP A 134 -12.01 -6.81 5.30
N LEU A 135 -13.16 -7.44 5.03
CA LEU A 135 -13.75 -8.46 5.90
C LEU A 135 -12.82 -9.67 6.11
N LEU A 136 -12.07 -10.05 5.07
CA LEU A 136 -11.07 -11.11 5.13
C LEU A 136 -9.76 -10.68 5.82
N LYS A 137 -9.68 -9.42 6.28
CA LYS A 137 -8.49 -8.83 6.92
C LYS A 137 -7.23 -8.92 6.03
N GLY A 138 -7.40 -8.84 4.70
CA GLY A 138 -6.27 -8.79 3.77
C GLY A 138 -5.45 -7.53 3.99
N ALA A 139 -4.12 -7.64 4.04
CA ALA A 139 -3.22 -6.48 4.12
C ALA A 139 -3.14 -5.77 2.75
N PRO A 140 -3.06 -4.41 2.73
CA PRO A 140 -2.80 -3.67 1.50
C PRO A 140 -1.42 -4.06 0.92
N VAL A 141 -1.35 -4.31 -0.38
CA VAL A 141 -0.10 -4.78 -1.01
C VAL A 141 1.06 -3.80 -0.83
N TYR A 142 0.79 -2.50 -0.87
CA TYR A 142 1.84 -1.47 -0.74
C TYR A 142 2.43 -1.43 0.67
N GLU A 143 1.61 -1.56 1.71
CA GLU A 143 2.06 -1.62 3.10
C GLU A 143 2.86 -2.91 3.36
N ALA A 144 2.34 -4.06 2.90
CA ALA A 144 3.03 -5.34 3.03
C ALA A 144 4.39 -5.38 2.28
N MET A 145 4.52 -4.64 1.18
CA MET A 145 5.79 -4.49 0.48
C MET A 145 6.74 -3.55 1.23
N LEU A 146 6.23 -2.45 1.78
CA LEU A 146 7.02 -1.49 2.56
C LEU A 146 7.61 -2.17 3.80
N GLU A 147 6.82 -2.90 4.56
CA GLU A 147 7.28 -3.67 5.72
C GLU A 147 8.45 -4.60 5.38
N LYS A 148 8.36 -5.32 4.24
CA LYS A 148 9.46 -6.20 3.79
C LYS A 148 10.70 -5.46 3.29
N MET A 149 10.60 -4.20 2.92
CA MET A 149 11.72 -3.38 2.48
C MET A 149 12.42 -2.67 3.63
N LEU A 150 11.74 -2.53 4.77
CA LEU A 150 12.34 -1.95 5.97
C LEU A 150 13.29 -2.99 6.60
N PRO A 151 14.51 -2.60 7.00
CA PRO A 151 15.40 -3.48 7.75
C PRO A 151 14.74 -3.91 9.07
N ASP A 152 14.96 -5.16 9.49
CA ASP A 152 14.45 -5.71 10.77
C ASP A 152 14.81 -4.84 12.00
N SER A 153 15.87 -4.02 11.87
CA SER A 153 16.29 -3.05 12.88
C SER A 153 15.30 -1.87 13.06
N ILE A 154 14.34 -1.67 12.14
CA ILE A 154 13.30 -0.64 12.24
C ILE A 154 12.02 -1.20 12.85
N GLU A 155 11.76 -2.51 12.72
CA GLU A 155 10.62 -3.15 13.42
C GLU A 155 10.77 -3.07 14.95
N ASP A 156 11.99 -3.15 15.48
CA ASP A 156 12.26 -2.97 16.91
C ASP A 156 12.14 -1.50 17.38
N GLN A 157 12.04 -0.54 16.45
CA GLN A 157 11.77 0.86 16.73
C GLN A 157 10.27 1.24 16.65
N GLY A 158 9.39 0.30 16.31
CA GLY A 158 7.94 0.51 16.23
C GLY A 158 7.25 0.99 17.51
N ASP A 159 7.95 0.93 18.62
CA ASP A 159 7.51 1.45 19.92
C ASP A 159 8.01 2.88 20.21
N THR A 160 8.82 3.46 19.30
CA THR A 160 9.35 4.81 19.48
C THR A 160 8.38 5.85 18.91
N THR A 161 8.11 6.88 19.68
CA THR A 161 7.22 7.98 19.29
C THR A 161 7.88 9.32 19.57
N LEU A 162 7.45 10.34 18.80
CA LEU A 162 7.80 11.72 19.05
C LEU A 162 6.68 12.35 19.86
N ILE A 163 7.03 12.95 20.98
CA ILE A 163 6.08 13.76 21.77
C ILE A 163 6.62 15.19 21.93
N GLU A 164 5.70 16.12 22.07
CA GLU A 164 6.02 17.49 22.43
C GLU A 164 5.62 17.75 23.88
N ILE A 165 6.48 18.45 24.64
CA ILE A 165 6.23 18.83 26.01
C ILE A 165 6.62 20.31 26.17
N PRO A 166 5.73 21.15 26.74
CA PRO A 166 6.10 22.51 27.13
C PRO A 166 7.07 22.48 28.31
N VAL A 167 8.04 23.38 28.30
CA VAL A 167 8.99 23.54 29.41
C VAL A 167 8.26 24.10 30.63
N SER A 168 8.11 23.25 31.64
CA SER A 168 7.50 23.61 32.93
C SER A 168 8.45 24.39 33.83
N GLU A 169 7.95 25.02 34.91
CA GLU A 169 8.77 25.69 35.91
C GLU A 169 9.80 24.73 36.58
N LYS A 170 9.49 23.43 36.63
CA LYS A 170 10.33 22.39 37.19
C LYS A 170 11.65 22.17 36.47
N ILE A 171 11.66 22.39 35.17
CA ILE A 171 12.81 22.14 34.28
C ILE A 171 13.36 23.44 33.67
N ALA A 172 12.67 24.55 33.80
CA ALA A 172 13.12 25.85 33.30
C ALA A 172 14.44 26.27 33.97
N GLY A 173 15.36 26.80 33.13
CA GLY A 173 16.68 27.25 33.56
C GLY A 173 17.74 26.16 33.66
N ARG A 174 17.35 24.87 33.58
CA ARG A 174 18.29 23.72 33.60
C ARG A 174 18.87 23.47 32.19
N GLN A 175 20.02 22.83 32.18
CA GLN A 175 20.59 22.29 30.95
C GLN A 175 20.05 20.86 30.69
N VAL A 176 20.00 20.45 29.43
CA VAL A 176 19.41 19.14 29.04
C VAL A 176 20.09 17.98 29.75
N HIS A 177 21.40 18.00 29.93
CA HIS A 177 22.12 16.93 30.63
C HIS A 177 21.80 16.83 32.14
N GLU A 178 21.21 17.89 32.73
CA GLU A 178 20.79 17.91 34.12
C GLU A 178 19.40 17.30 34.37
N LEU A 179 18.67 16.91 33.30
CA LEU A 179 17.28 16.47 33.37
C LEU A 179 17.10 15.00 33.74
N ASN A 180 18.14 14.27 34.09
CA ASN A 180 18.05 12.84 34.50
C ASN A 180 16.96 12.04 33.75
N LEU A 181 16.94 12.11 32.44
CA LEU A 181 15.97 11.41 31.62
C LEU A 181 16.21 9.89 31.65
N PRO A 182 15.17 9.05 31.56
CA PRO A 182 15.31 7.61 31.44
C PRO A 182 16.17 7.21 30.23
N GLU A 183 16.84 6.06 30.32
CA GLU A 183 17.57 5.50 29.16
C GLU A 183 16.64 5.34 27.94
N GLY A 184 17.12 5.75 26.77
CA GLY A 184 16.35 5.69 25.52
C GLY A 184 15.46 6.89 25.25
N VAL A 185 15.48 7.93 26.09
CA VAL A 185 14.78 9.19 25.85
C VAL A 185 15.76 10.24 25.33
N LEU A 186 15.45 10.80 24.16
CA LEU A 186 16.28 11.81 23.51
C LEU A 186 15.48 13.08 23.23
N ILE A 187 15.98 14.23 23.73
CA ILE A 187 15.45 15.54 23.29
C ILE A 187 16.11 15.90 21.97
N THR A 188 15.32 16.00 20.91
CA THR A 188 15.83 16.23 19.55
C THR A 188 15.81 17.69 19.15
N MET A 189 14.79 18.42 19.59
CA MET A 189 14.54 19.81 19.23
C MET A 189 14.00 20.62 20.39
N ASN A 190 14.34 21.91 20.42
CA ASN A 190 13.73 22.94 21.27
C ASN A 190 13.20 24.08 20.39
N VAL A 191 11.99 24.52 20.65
CA VAL A 191 11.40 25.72 20.05
C VAL A 191 11.43 26.84 21.06
N HIS A 192 12.35 27.77 20.87
CA HIS A 192 12.51 28.97 21.69
C HIS A 192 12.02 30.20 20.91
N LYS A 193 11.03 30.93 21.44
CA LYS A 193 10.46 32.14 20.79
C LYS A 193 10.09 31.92 19.31
N GLY A 194 9.52 30.75 18.96
CA GLY A 194 9.13 30.40 17.61
C GLY A 194 10.28 29.98 16.68
N LYS A 195 11.52 29.90 17.18
CA LYS A 195 12.67 29.40 16.42
C LYS A 195 13.05 28.00 16.88
N THR A 196 13.13 27.09 15.93
CA THR A 196 13.59 25.72 16.16
C THR A 196 15.10 25.67 16.30
N GLN A 197 15.58 25.02 17.34
CA GLN A 197 16.99 24.79 17.61
C GLN A 197 17.27 23.31 17.84
N THR A 198 18.38 22.82 17.29
CA THR A 198 18.90 21.49 17.63
C THR A 198 19.42 21.50 19.06
N VAL A 199 19.07 20.46 19.82
CA VAL A 199 19.39 20.36 21.24
C VAL A 199 20.66 19.52 21.43
N ASN A 200 21.51 19.97 22.34
CA ASN A 200 22.64 19.19 22.85
C ASN A 200 22.62 19.23 24.41
N GLY A 201 23.48 18.44 25.03
CA GLY A 201 23.50 18.35 26.51
C GLY A 201 23.66 19.67 27.25
N SER A 202 24.32 20.66 26.65
CA SER A 202 24.55 22.01 27.22
C SER A 202 23.45 23.02 26.90
N THR A 203 22.44 22.63 26.10
CA THR A 203 21.33 23.52 25.74
C THR A 203 20.50 23.83 26.99
N ARG A 204 20.31 25.13 27.28
CA ARG A 204 19.48 25.60 28.40
C ARG A 204 18.02 25.76 27.95
N LEU A 205 17.09 25.26 28.74
CA LEU A 205 15.66 25.34 28.49
C LEU A 205 15.07 26.56 29.24
N TYR A 206 14.17 27.27 28.56
CA TYR A 206 13.50 28.45 29.16
C TYR A 206 12.01 28.20 29.30
N LEU A 207 11.41 28.83 30.28
CA LEU A 207 9.97 28.77 30.50
C LEU A 207 9.23 29.26 29.23
N GLY A 208 8.25 28.49 28.77
CA GLY A 208 7.51 28.79 27.55
C GLY A 208 8.12 28.22 26.27
N ASP A 209 9.27 27.54 26.36
CA ASP A 209 9.81 26.75 25.27
C ASP A 209 8.98 25.47 25.10
N THR A 210 9.07 24.86 23.89
CA THR A 210 8.52 23.54 23.63
C THR A 210 9.65 22.60 23.21
N ILE A 211 9.78 21.46 23.90
CA ILE A 211 10.78 20.43 23.59
C ILE A 211 10.14 19.24 22.90
N TYR A 212 10.85 18.68 21.94
CA TYR A 212 10.45 17.49 21.20
C TYR A 212 11.33 16.31 21.64
N LEU A 213 10.68 15.27 22.12
CA LEU A 213 11.35 14.08 22.64
C LEU A 213 11.01 12.85 21.79
N VAL A 214 12.02 12.06 21.53
CA VAL A 214 11.89 10.71 20.95
C VAL A 214 12.07 9.71 22.10
N LEU A 215 11.06 8.84 22.30
CA LEU A 215 11.05 7.85 23.37
C LEU A 215 10.15 6.67 23.01
N LYS A 216 10.27 5.57 23.78
CA LYS A 216 9.35 4.43 23.67
C LYS A 216 7.97 4.80 24.20
N LYS A 217 6.90 4.33 23.53
CA LYS A 217 5.50 4.58 23.96
C LYS A 217 5.24 4.17 25.41
N THR A 218 5.91 3.11 25.88
CA THR A 218 5.83 2.62 27.25
C THR A 218 6.35 3.62 28.29
N ASP A 219 7.24 4.52 27.90
CA ASP A 219 7.89 5.46 28.81
C ASP A 219 7.26 6.86 28.83
N ILE A 220 6.23 7.09 28.01
CA ILE A 220 5.51 8.38 27.93
C ILE A 220 5.04 8.84 29.32
N GLY A 221 4.44 7.93 30.10
CA GLY A 221 3.94 8.24 31.44
C GLY A 221 5.05 8.72 32.36
N LYS A 222 6.15 7.99 32.43
CA LYS A 222 7.31 8.30 33.29
C LYS A 222 7.97 9.62 32.91
N VAL A 223 8.10 9.87 31.61
CA VAL A 223 8.71 11.11 31.11
C VAL A 223 7.83 12.33 31.40
N LYS A 224 6.52 12.21 31.23
CA LYS A 224 5.58 13.28 31.56
C LYS A 224 5.63 13.61 33.07
N GLU A 225 5.65 12.61 33.92
CA GLU A 225 5.74 12.81 35.39
C GLU A 225 7.09 13.43 35.80
N ALA A 226 8.16 13.11 35.10
CA ALA A 226 9.48 13.66 35.37
C ALA A 226 9.64 15.13 34.92
N LEU A 227 8.98 15.55 33.83
CA LEU A 227 9.18 16.85 33.23
C LEU A 227 8.05 17.87 33.50
N LEU A 228 6.85 17.41 33.77
CA LEU A 228 5.71 18.24 34.12
C LEU A 228 5.53 18.28 35.66
#